data_ebe58ccb54f4bf5f575fe028e5049452
#
_entry.id   ebe58ccb54f4bf5f575fe028e5049452
#
_cell.length_a   1.000
_cell.length_b   1.000
_cell.length_c   1.000
_cell.angle_alpha   90.00
_cell.angle_beta   90.00
_cell.angle_gamma   90.00
#
_symmetry.space_group_name_H-M   'P 1'
#
loop_
_entity.id
_entity.type
_entity.pdbx_description
1 polymer ?
#
loop_
_entity_poly.entity_id
_entity_poly.type
_entity_poly.pdbx_seq_one_letter_code
_entity_poly.pdbx_strand_id
1 'polypeptide(L)'
;MKLATNMTVGGEPRHLVDHDMVLDLSAGGRASMTIEGAASKGQVMTVDIGYNSQLRRWFTGYVYDVQPAANGASKLMCRELAGVLGSRFPISIQHPTLRSVLAWLSEQTSLTFLLPDGVDYTDTQIPNFTSAGTGYQLLNNAGRAFSVPDFIWHQQPDGSIFVGSHAHSRWAGRPVELDPAFSARQAGNTITTAPIPAMRPGAIVNGQRVVRVRLKGDEMTLTTATPDKPIKSPERRKMEGEFPELADKMHLPKFGRVEAISDRAAAGQLNDPFRPRYAVDVQLLGEDGKPDELTPLYRAVPLPVMFGGPEQGLLQFPVEGTLVELGFAFGRADRPFIRTILGTGWPLPDIEPGEQLQQQRAEVFSRTDTVGNQTRHTDRSQHDKALRMLREADEYQGEFGQHQLNVLANSVEEIGAMKRIEALGDIELLTAEDMILGSAGNMSTTTGGNLEEDVALVRRALAGELQHFEAPRSWMGTEGTNIFRLLNQLMTVVEQLAATAASHNHGGPGPTNAETFTGQSQQAGQLAGTLAAIIE
;
A
#
# COMPACT_ATOMS: atom_id res chain seq x y z
N MET A 1 -69.06 -14.17 9.26
CA MET A 1 -68.44 -15.30 8.52
C MET A 1 -67.44 -15.96 9.43
N LYS A 2 -67.46 -17.32 9.54
CA LYS A 2 -66.46 -18.04 10.32
C LYS A 2 -65.20 -18.29 9.45
N LEU A 3 -64.02 -18.09 9.99
CA LEU A 3 -62.75 -18.43 9.29
C LEU A 3 -62.68 -19.96 9.15
N ALA A 4 -62.49 -20.45 7.94
CA ALA A 4 -62.15 -21.84 7.67
C ALA A 4 -60.63 -22.03 7.64
N THR A 5 -60.19 -23.11 8.29
CA THR A 5 -58.72 -23.46 8.33
C THR A 5 -58.59 -24.92 7.87
N ASN A 6 -57.53 -25.16 7.06
CA ASN A 6 -57.11 -26.50 6.68
C ASN A 6 -55.64 -26.67 6.96
N MET A 7 -55.27 -27.75 7.62
CA MET A 7 -53.85 -27.99 8.01
C MET A 7 -53.38 -29.36 7.54
N THR A 8 -52.16 -29.45 7.08
CA THR A 8 -51.48 -30.73 6.85
C THR A 8 -50.17 -30.79 7.65
N VAL A 9 -49.82 -31.98 8.13
CA VAL A 9 -48.54 -32.28 8.79
C VAL A 9 -48.00 -33.56 8.19
N GLY A 10 -46.77 -33.52 7.65
CA GLY A 10 -46.18 -34.64 6.93
C GLY A 10 -46.95 -35.06 5.68
N GLY A 11 -47.73 -34.15 5.08
CA GLY A 11 -48.61 -34.42 3.94
C GLY A 11 -50.01 -34.91 4.32
N GLU A 12 -50.26 -35.28 5.58
CA GLU A 12 -51.53 -35.78 6.07
C GLU A 12 -52.42 -34.67 6.64
N PRO A 13 -53.71 -34.61 6.33
CA PRO A 13 -54.62 -33.66 6.93
C PRO A 13 -54.74 -33.89 8.46
N ARG A 14 -54.74 -32.77 9.20
CA ARG A 14 -54.88 -32.76 10.67
C ARG A 14 -55.93 -31.75 11.09
N HIS A 15 -56.69 -32.10 12.12
CA HIS A 15 -57.66 -31.18 12.70
C HIS A 15 -56.95 -30.18 13.61
N LEU A 16 -57.09 -28.89 13.30
CA LEU A 16 -56.46 -27.77 14.04
C LEU A 16 -57.43 -27.31 15.13
N VAL A 17 -57.04 -27.51 16.38
CA VAL A 17 -57.87 -27.17 17.56
C VAL A 17 -57.71 -25.73 17.98
N ASP A 18 -56.46 -25.28 18.02
CA ASP A 18 -56.08 -23.91 18.39
C ASP A 18 -54.81 -23.48 17.65
N HIS A 19 -54.68 -22.18 17.40
CA HIS A 19 -53.52 -21.64 16.73
C HIS A 19 -53.21 -20.20 17.13
N ASP A 20 -51.91 -19.93 17.15
CA ASP A 20 -51.31 -18.60 17.27
C ASP A 20 -50.10 -18.54 16.31
N MET A 21 -50.30 -17.90 15.17
CA MET A 21 -49.32 -17.84 14.07
C MET A 21 -48.86 -16.42 13.88
N VAL A 22 -47.56 -16.23 13.74
CA VAL A 22 -46.91 -14.92 13.54
C VAL A 22 -46.03 -14.99 12.32
N LEU A 23 -46.22 -14.07 11.39
CA LEU A 23 -45.37 -13.81 10.24
C LEU A 23 -44.66 -12.46 10.45
N ASP A 24 -43.37 -12.45 10.24
CA ASP A 24 -42.54 -11.25 10.43
C ASP A 24 -41.85 -10.85 9.10
N LEU A 25 -41.67 -9.57 8.88
CA LEU A 25 -40.87 -9.04 7.77
C LEU A 25 -39.38 -9.10 8.16
N SER A 26 -38.57 -9.61 7.28
CA SER A 26 -37.12 -9.78 7.47
C SER A 26 -36.76 -10.58 8.73
N ALA A 27 -37.62 -11.54 9.06
CA ALA A 27 -37.43 -12.55 10.08
C ALA A 27 -38.27 -13.80 9.75
N GLY A 28 -37.94 -14.95 10.34
CA GLY A 28 -38.72 -16.17 10.17
C GLY A 28 -40.00 -16.14 11.01
N GLY A 29 -41.13 -16.50 10.39
CA GLY A 29 -42.38 -16.68 11.07
C GLY A 29 -42.38 -17.90 12.01
N ARG A 30 -43.27 -17.87 12.98
CA ARG A 30 -43.43 -18.91 14.00
C ARG A 30 -44.92 -19.18 14.31
N ALA A 31 -45.19 -20.37 14.78
CA ALA A 31 -46.52 -20.71 15.19
C ALA A 31 -46.51 -21.65 16.40
N SER A 32 -47.53 -21.50 17.24
CA SER A 32 -47.93 -22.48 18.26
C SER A 32 -49.32 -23.00 17.87
N MET A 33 -49.43 -24.30 17.68
CA MET A 33 -50.66 -24.92 17.19
C MET A 33 -50.99 -26.15 18.03
N THR A 34 -52.28 -26.39 18.28
CA THR A 34 -52.75 -27.63 18.91
C THR A 34 -53.49 -28.41 17.87
N ILE A 35 -53.13 -29.67 17.66
CA ILE A 35 -53.75 -30.59 16.70
C ILE A 35 -54.25 -31.86 17.38
N GLU A 36 -55.25 -32.52 16.78
CA GLU A 36 -55.58 -33.86 17.15
C GLU A 36 -54.61 -34.88 16.60
N GLY A 37 -54.15 -35.80 17.44
CA GLY A 37 -53.26 -36.88 17.09
C GLY A 37 -51.75 -36.49 17.25
N ALA A 38 -50.90 -37.39 16.78
CA ALA A 38 -49.46 -37.29 16.94
C ALA A 38 -48.80 -36.60 15.74
N ALA A 39 -47.68 -35.89 16.00
CA ALA A 39 -46.77 -35.37 15.01
C ALA A 39 -45.34 -35.56 15.48
N SER A 40 -44.36 -35.42 14.55
CA SER A 40 -42.94 -35.56 14.84
C SER A 40 -42.17 -34.30 14.44
N LYS A 41 -41.05 -34.04 15.13
CA LYS A 41 -40.13 -32.96 14.76
C LYS A 41 -39.62 -33.15 13.33
N GLY A 42 -39.46 -32.05 12.61
CA GLY A 42 -38.93 -32.01 11.24
C GLY A 42 -40.00 -32.24 10.17
N GLN A 43 -41.23 -32.68 10.52
CA GLN A 43 -42.29 -32.80 9.54
C GLN A 43 -42.67 -31.45 8.94
N VAL A 44 -42.76 -31.39 7.62
CA VAL A 44 -43.25 -30.21 6.90
C VAL A 44 -44.75 -30.06 7.19
N MET A 45 -45.20 -28.84 7.39
CA MET A 45 -46.58 -28.53 7.68
C MET A 45 -47.07 -27.32 6.90
N THR A 46 -48.34 -27.29 6.63
CA THR A 46 -49.00 -26.18 5.93
C THR A 46 -50.32 -25.82 6.59
N VAL A 47 -50.66 -24.54 6.55
CA VAL A 47 -52.00 -24.06 6.97
C VAL A 47 -52.57 -23.18 5.88
N ASP A 48 -53.77 -23.52 5.45
CA ASP A 48 -54.58 -22.74 4.54
C ASP A 48 -55.72 -22.08 5.33
N ILE A 49 -56.01 -20.81 5.05
CA ILE A 49 -57.10 -20.07 5.66
C ILE A 49 -57.99 -19.42 4.61
N GLY A 50 -59.23 -19.21 4.91
CA GLY A 50 -60.14 -18.53 3.98
C GLY A 50 -61.61 -18.50 4.46
N TYR A 51 -62.45 -18.04 3.55
CA TYR A 51 -63.90 -17.96 3.75
C TYR A 51 -64.60 -18.60 2.56
N ASN A 52 -65.78 -19.13 2.79
CA ASN A 52 -66.63 -19.69 1.73
C ASN A 52 -65.94 -20.73 0.84
N SER A 53 -65.16 -21.64 1.44
CA SER A 53 -64.37 -22.67 0.73
C SER A 53 -63.24 -22.15 -0.16
N GLN A 54 -62.98 -20.83 -0.17
CA GLN A 54 -61.84 -20.24 -0.87
C GLN A 54 -60.67 -20.16 0.09
N LEU A 55 -59.90 -21.25 0.21
CA LEU A 55 -58.74 -21.34 1.07
C LEU A 55 -57.50 -20.85 0.32
N ARG A 56 -56.64 -20.17 1.03
CA ARG A 56 -55.30 -19.71 0.54
C ARG A 56 -54.24 -20.17 1.49
N ARG A 57 -53.10 -20.63 0.96
CA ARG A 57 -51.92 -20.97 1.74
C ARG A 57 -51.50 -19.75 2.55
N TRP A 58 -51.47 -19.91 3.87
CA TRP A 58 -51.14 -18.84 4.79
C TRP A 58 -49.83 -19.09 5.52
N PHE A 59 -49.56 -20.33 5.96
CA PHE A 59 -48.35 -20.72 6.64
C PHE A 59 -47.79 -21.99 5.99
N THR A 60 -46.47 -21.97 5.68
CA THR A 60 -45.68 -23.12 5.23
C THR A 60 -44.43 -23.19 6.08
N GLY A 61 -44.24 -24.34 6.75
CA GLY A 61 -43.12 -24.47 7.68
C GLY A 61 -42.87 -25.92 8.08
N TYR A 62 -42.23 -26.08 9.19
CA TYR A 62 -41.88 -27.36 9.76
C TYR A 62 -42.12 -27.37 11.27
N VAL A 63 -42.37 -28.57 11.81
CA VAL A 63 -42.53 -28.80 13.24
C VAL A 63 -41.13 -28.71 13.91
N TYR A 64 -40.94 -27.68 14.70
CA TYR A 64 -39.68 -27.45 15.43
C TYR A 64 -39.62 -28.25 16.73
N ASP A 65 -40.76 -28.30 17.46
CA ASP A 65 -40.92 -29.03 18.72
C ASP A 65 -42.35 -29.54 18.90
N VAL A 66 -42.48 -30.63 19.62
CA VAL A 66 -43.77 -31.26 19.90
C VAL A 66 -43.89 -31.48 21.40
N GLN A 67 -45.03 -31.07 21.98
CA GLN A 67 -45.38 -31.29 23.38
C GLN A 67 -46.71 -32.01 23.46
N PRO A 68 -46.86 -33.02 24.35
CA PRO A 68 -48.15 -33.65 24.55
C PRO A 68 -49.16 -32.65 25.13
N ALA A 69 -50.41 -32.74 24.68
CA ALA A 69 -51.54 -31.95 25.18
C ALA A 69 -52.65 -32.85 25.72
N ALA A 70 -53.68 -32.27 26.33
CA ALA A 70 -54.79 -33.01 26.87
C ALA A 70 -55.55 -33.78 25.79
N ASN A 71 -56.26 -34.87 26.16
CA ASN A 71 -57.11 -35.66 25.30
C ASN A 71 -56.46 -36.27 24.04
N GLY A 72 -55.18 -36.64 24.13
CA GLY A 72 -54.45 -37.21 22.99
C GLY A 72 -54.06 -36.20 21.89
N ALA A 73 -54.22 -34.91 22.14
CA ALA A 73 -53.79 -33.85 21.28
C ALA A 73 -52.23 -33.58 21.40
N SER A 74 -51.65 -32.94 20.40
CA SER A 74 -50.29 -32.50 20.39
C SER A 74 -50.22 -30.98 20.21
N LYS A 75 -49.38 -30.31 21.04
CA LYS A 75 -49.05 -28.91 20.87
C LYS A 75 -47.75 -28.82 20.07
N LEU A 76 -47.84 -28.22 18.91
CA LEU A 76 -46.74 -28.06 17.97
C LEU A 76 -46.15 -26.65 18.07
N MET A 77 -44.85 -26.57 18.20
CA MET A 77 -44.08 -25.33 17.96
C MET A 77 -43.54 -25.42 16.54
N CYS A 78 -43.98 -24.52 15.67
CA CYS A 78 -43.61 -24.53 14.26
C CYS A 78 -42.84 -23.28 13.86
N ARG A 79 -42.03 -23.42 12.84
CA ARG A 79 -41.32 -22.31 12.20
C ARG A 79 -41.58 -22.33 10.70
N GLU A 80 -41.61 -21.15 10.05
CA GLU A 80 -41.56 -21.10 8.60
C GLU A 80 -40.28 -21.79 8.10
N LEU A 81 -40.21 -22.19 6.81
CA LEU A 81 -39.05 -22.83 6.22
C LEU A 81 -37.82 -21.94 6.37
N ALA A 82 -37.99 -20.61 6.28
CA ALA A 82 -36.95 -19.62 6.57
C ALA A 82 -36.33 -19.75 7.98
N GLY A 83 -36.97 -20.51 8.89
CA GLY A 83 -36.42 -20.81 10.23
C GLY A 83 -35.09 -21.54 10.22
N VAL A 84 -34.76 -22.27 9.14
CA VAL A 84 -33.43 -22.91 8.90
C VAL A 84 -32.32 -21.88 8.90
N LEU A 85 -32.58 -20.65 8.47
CA LEU A 85 -31.61 -19.53 8.46
C LEU A 85 -31.16 -19.10 9.87
N GLY A 86 -31.77 -19.65 10.92
CA GLY A 86 -31.24 -19.49 12.29
C GLY A 86 -29.90 -20.17 12.54
N SER A 87 -29.49 -21.11 11.70
CA SER A 87 -28.20 -21.78 11.73
C SER A 87 -27.10 -20.87 11.16
N ARG A 88 -25.81 -21.18 11.46
CA ARG A 88 -24.66 -20.46 10.93
C ARG A 88 -24.31 -20.93 9.52
N PHE A 89 -24.02 -19.97 8.64
CA PHE A 89 -23.62 -20.20 7.26
C PHE A 89 -22.39 -19.34 6.94
N PRO A 90 -21.18 -19.80 7.31
CA PRO A 90 -19.96 -19.07 7.00
C PRO A 90 -19.69 -19.11 5.50
N ILE A 91 -19.44 -17.95 4.92
CA ILE A 91 -19.18 -17.77 3.49
C ILE A 91 -18.10 -16.70 3.27
N SER A 92 -17.23 -16.92 2.29
CA SER A 92 -16.31 -15.92 1.77
C SER A 92 -16.12 -16.15 0.28
N ILE A 93 -16.53 -15.18 -0.55
CA ILE A 93 -16.46 -15.27 -2.03
C ILE A 93 -15.85 -13.99 -2.58
N GLN A 94 -14.93 -14.14 -3.55
CA GLN A 94 -14.37 -13.03 -4.32
C GLN A 94 -15.25 -12.76 -5.55
N HIS A 95 -15.45 -11.48 -5.84
CA HIS A 95 -16.23 -10.98 -6.97
C HIS A 95 -17.64 -11.56 -7.10
N PRO A 96 -18.40 -11.74 -5.98
CA PRO A 96 -19.76 -12.26 -6.05
C PRO A 96 -20.74 -11.20 -6.54
N THR A 97 -21.87 -11.70 -7.06
CA THR A 97 -23.13 -10.96 -7.19
C THR A 97 -24.09 -11.35 -6.06
N LEU A 98 -25.13 -10.54 -5.80
CA LEU A 98 -26.16 -10.93 -4.85
C LEU A 98 -26.80 -12.28 -5.24
N ARG A 99 -27.03 -12.50 -6.54
CA ARG A 99 -27.55 -13.74 -7.10
C ARG A 99 -26.66 -14.94 -6.76
N SER A 100 -25.35 -14.81 -6.89
CA SER A 100 -24.41 -15.90 -6.59
C SER A 100 -24.36 -16.24 -5.10
N VAL A 101 -24.46 -15.24 -4.22
CA VAL A 101 -24.53 -15.45 -2.76
C VAL A 101 -25.80 -16.20 -2.38
N LEU A 102 -26.95 -15.83 -2.96
CA LEU A 102 -28.21 -16.50 -2.68
C LEU A 102 -28.28 -17.90 -3.31
N ALA A 103 -27.68 -18.12 -4.48
CA ALA A 103 -27.54 -19.44 -5.08
C ALA A 103 -26.76 -20.38 -4.14
N TRP A 104 -25.62 -19.92 -3.62
CA TRP A 104 -24.84 -20.65 -2.62
C TRP A 104 -25.69 -20.97 -1.37
N LEU A 105 -26.42 -19.99 -0.83
CA LEU A 105 -27.26 -20.19 0.34
C LEU A 105 -28.41 -21.17 0.04
N SER A 106 -28.94 -21.17 -1.17
CA SER A 106 -29.96 -22.13 -1.64
C SER A 106 -29.41 -23.57 -1.62
N GLU A 107 -28.18 -23.77 -2.11
CA GLU A 107 -27.51 -25.08 -2.07
C GLU A 107 -27.30 -25.59 -0.63
N GLN A 108 -26.96 -24.70 0.30
CA GLN A 108 -26.73 -25.06 1.70
C GLN A 108 -28.04 -25.39 2.47
N THR A 109 -29.15 -24.80 2.08
CA THR A 109 -30.40 -24.84 2.85
C THR A 109 -31.54 -25.56 2.15
N SER A 110 -31.41 -25.83 0.86
CA SER A 110 -32.51 -26.31 -0.03
C SER A 110 -33.69 -25.33 -0.07
N LEU A 111 -33.50 -24.07 0.32
CA LEU A 111 -34.51 -23.03 0.22
C LEU A 111 -34.46 -22.37 -1.15
N THR A 112 -35.61 -21.98 -1.68
CA THR A 112 -35.68 -21.22 -2.94
C THR A 112 -35.71 -19.74 -2.64
N PHE A 113 -34.71 -19.00 -3.15
CA PHE A 113 -34.66 -17.55 -3.06
C PHE A 113 -35.10 -16.92 -4.37
N LEU A 114 -35.93 -15.89 -4.27
CA LEU A 114 -36.45 -15.14 -5.41
C LEU A 114 -35.88 -13.73 -5.38
N LEU A 115 -35.24 -13.35 -6.45
CA LEU A 115 -34.72 -12.00 -6.71
C LEU A 115 -35.62 -11.32 -7.75
N PRO A 116 -35.76 -9.99 -7.71
CA PRO A 116 -36.41 -9.26 -8.79
C PRO A 116 -35.52 -9.30 -10.05
N ASP A 117 -36.16 -9.35 -11.21
CA ASP A 117 -35.47 -9.34 -12.50
C ASP A 117 -35.16 -7.91 -12.98
N GLY A 118 -34.07 -7.74 -13.73
CA GLY A 118 -33.73 -6.49 -14.41
C GLY A 118 -33.34 -5.34 -13.49
N VAL A 119 -32.83 -5.63 -12.31
CA VAL A 119 -32.33 -4.62 -11.36
C VAL A 119 -30.84 -4.79 -11.11
N ASP A 120 -30.10 -3.67 -11.16
CA ASP A 120 -28.64 -3.66 -11.18
C ASP A 120 -28.01 -4.35 -9.96
N TYR A 121 -28.53 -4.13 -8.75
CA TYR A 121 -27.95 -4.67 -7.52
C TYR A 121 -27.96 -6.20 -7.44
N THR A 122 -28.75 -6.91 -8.29
CA THR A 122 -28.79 -8.38 -8.28
C THR A 122 -27.58 -9.01 -8.94
N ASP A 123 -27.01 -8.34 -9.96
CA ASP A 123 -25.99 -8.88 -10.84
C ASP A 123 -24.70 -8.04 -10.86
N THR A 124 -24.68 -6.91 -10.14
CA THR A 124 -23.46 -6.11 -9.94
C THR A 124 -22.48 -6.86 -9.05
N GLN A 125 -21.23 -6.99 -9.50
CA GLN A 125 -20.15 -7.62 -8.73
C GLN A 125 -19.58 -6.66 -7.70
N ILE A 126 -19.26 -7.18 -6.52
CA ILE A 126 -18.50 -6.50 -5.50
C ILE A 126 -17.14 -7.19 -5.30
N PRO A 127 -16.08 -6.52 -4.79
CA PRO A 127 -14.75 -7.12 -4.66
C PRO A 127 -14.72 -8.41 -3.86
N ASN A 128 -15.42 -8.46 -2.73
CA ASN A 128 -15.56 -9.66 -1.90
C ASN A 128 -16.83 -9.58 -1.04
N PHE A 129 -17.32 -10.75 -0.60
CA PHE A 129 -18.37 -10.85 0.39
C PHE A 129 -18.02 -11.92 1.40
N THR A 130 -18.00 -11.55 2.68
CA THR A 130 -17.72 -12.46 3.78
C THR A 130 -18.77 -12.30 4.87
N SER A 131 -19.31 -13.42 5.34
CA SER A 131 -20.24 -13.45 6.48
C SER A 131 -20.01 -14.73 7.28
N ALA A 132 -19.89 -14.61 8.61
CA ALA A 132 -19.66 -15.75 9.51
C ALA A 132 -20.83 -15.99 10.47
N GLY A 133 -21.92 -15.27 10.30
CA GLY A 133 -23.09 -15.29 11.16
C GLY A 133 -24.15 -16.32 10.78
N THR A 134 -25.34 -16.11 11.31
CA THR A 134 -26.54 -16.89 10.93
C THR A 134 -26.99 -16.50 9.52
N GLY A 135 -27.85 -17.35 8.88
CA GLY A 135 -28.44 -17.00 7.59
C GLY A 135 -29.24 -15.70 7.62
N TYR A 136 -29.87 -15.34 8.73
CA TYR A 136 -30.52 -14.04 8.91
C TYR A 136 -29.52 -12.88 8.85
N GLN A 137 -28.37 -13.04 9.51
CA GLN A 137 -27.28 -12.05 9.46
C GLN A 137 -26.65 -11.97 8.07
N LEU A 138 -26.49 -13.14 7.41
CA LEU A 138 -25.97 -13.21 6.05
C LEU A 138 -26.87 -12.43 5.08
N LEU A 139 -28.20 -12.62 5.12
CA LEU A 139 -29.13 -11.86 4.27
C LEU A 139 -29.03 -10.35 4.54
N ASN A 140 -29.02 -9.94 5.81
CA ASN A 140 -28.90 -8.53 6.18
C ASN A 140 -27.54 -7.94 5.74
N ASN A 141 -26.43 -8.69 5.88
CA ASN A 141 -25.12 -8.28 5.42
C ASN A 141 -25.08 -8.18 3.88
N ALA A 142 -25.72 -9.10 3.18
CA ALA A 142 -25.83 -9.05 1.72
C ALA A 142 -26.60 -7.81 1.27
N GLY A 143 -27.75 -7.49 1.90
CA GLY A 143 -28.49 -6.27 1.59
C GLY A 143 -27.64 -4.99 1.70
N ARG A 144 -26.77 -4.92 2.71
CA ARG A 144 -25.82 -3.80 2.87
C ARG A 144 -24.68 -3.82 1.86
N ALA A 145 -24.03 -4.97 1.70
CA ALA A 145 -22.86 -5.11 0.83
C ALA A 145 -23.19 -4.79 -0.63
N PHE A 146 -24.38 -5.19 -1.09
CA PHE A 146 -24.87 -4.90 -2.44
C PHE A 146 -25.66 -3.59 -2.53
N SER A 147 -25.68 -2.78 -1.46
CA SER A 147 -26.33 -1.47 -1.41
C SER A 147 -27.80 -1.50 -1.86
N VAL A 148 -28.55 -2.56 -1.47
CA VAL A 148 -29.95 -2.71 -1.86
C VAL A 148 -30.81 -1.69 -1.11
N PRO A 149 -31.46 -0.74 -1.80
CA PRO A 149 -32.24 0.30 -1.14
C PRO A 149 -33.49 -0.32 -0.50
N ASP A 150 -33.86 0.12 0.70
CA ASP A 150 -35.04 -0.37 1.44
C ASP A 150 -35.14 -1.91 1.44
N PHE A 151 -34.04 -2.54 1.84
CA PHE A 151 -33.84 -3.99 1.78
C PHE A 151 -34.85 -4.72 2.67
N ILE A 152 -35.54 -5.69 2.08
CA ILE A 152 -36.43 -6.61 2.77
C ILE A 152 -36.22 -8.05 2.29
N TRP A 153 -36.63 -8.99 3.12
CA TRP A 153 -36.85 -10.36 2.71
C TRP A 153 -38.03 -10.95 3.49
N HIS A 154 -38.73 -11.90 2.91
CA HIS A 154 -39.84 -12.58 3.55
C HIS A 154 -40.17 -13.90 2.83
N GLN A 155 -40.65 -14.86 3.59
CA GLN A 155 -41.13 -16.08 2.99
C GLN A 155 -42.51 -15.87 2.35
N GLN A 156 -42.68 -16.40 1.16
CA GLN A 156 -43.97 -16.42 0.45
C GLN A 156 -44.83 -17.64 0.85
N PRO A 157 -46.12 -17.67 0.48
CA PRO A 157 -46.99 -18.79 0.81
C PRO A 157 -46.53 -20.16 0.35
N ASP A 158 -45.84 -20.23 -0.80
CA ASP A 158 -45.29 -21.46 -1.38
C ASP A 158 -44.00 -21.94 -0.71
N GLY A 159 -43.45 -21.15 0.23
CA GLY A 159 -42.19 -21.45 0.93
C GLY A 159 -40.96 -20.79 0.31
N SER A 160 -41.06 -20.19 -0.88
CA SER A 160 -39.98 -19.40 -1.48
C SER A 160 -39.73 -18.13 -0.68
N ILE A 161 -38.48 -17.60 -0.73
CA ILE A 161 -38.09 -16.43 0.03
C ILE A 161 -37.74 -15.31 -0.94
N PHE A 162 -38.53 -14.24 -0.93
CA PHE A 162 -38.20 -13.02 -1.66
C PHE A 162 -37.07 -12.27 -0.95
N VAL A 163 -36.07 -11.80 -1.73
CA VAL A 163 -34.95 -11.01 -1.25
C VAL A 163 -34.73 -9.83 -2.20
N GLY A 164 -34.77 -8.60 -1.69
CA GLY A 164 -34.57 -7.43 -2.54
C GLY A 164 -35.12 -6.14 -1.92
N SER A 165 -35.23 -5.10 -2.75
CA SER A 165 -35.86 -3.85 -2.35
C SER A 165 -37.37 -4.02 -2.21
N HIS A 166 -37.96 -3.34 -1.21
CA HIS A 166 -39.43 -3.28 -1.09
C HIS A 166 -40.09 -2.73 -2.37
N ALA A 167 -39.45 -1.77 -3.03
CA ALA A 167 -39.93 -1.18 -4.29
C ALA A 167 -40.08 -2.21 -5.43
N HIS A 168 -39.39 -3.34 -5.37
CA HIS A 168 -39.47 -4.43 -6.35
C HIS A 168 -40.23 -5.66 -5.82
N SER A 169 -40.82 -5.54 -4.63
CA SER A 169 -41.64 -6.62 -4.06
C SER A 169 -43.04 -6.66 -4.65
N ARG A 170 -43.73 -7.76 -4.43
CA ARG A 170 -45.15 -7.92 -4.81
C ARG A 170 -46.09 -6.84 -4.24
N TRP A 171 -45.62 -6.07 -3.26
CA TRP A 171 -46.38 -5.02 -2.57
C TRP A 171 -46.19 -3.64 -3.17
N ALA A 172 -45.22 -3.48 -4.05
CA ALA A 172 -44.94 -2.22 -4.68
C ALA A 172 -46.17 -1.67 -5.44
N GLY A 173 -46.51 -0.42 -5.17
CA GLY A 173 -47.64 0.24 -5.82
C GLY A 173 -49.03 -0.34 -5.53
N ARG A 174 -49.17 -1.16 -4.47
CA ARG A 174 -50.44 -1.81 -4.09
C ARG A 174 -50.82 -1.51 -2.63
N PRO A 175 -51.05 -0.24 -2.25
CA PRO A 175 -51.51 0.11 -0.93
C PRO A 175 -52.92 -0.43 -0.69
N VAL A 176 -53.21 -0.78 0.54
CA VAL A 176 -54.51 -1.25 0.99
C VAL A 176 -55.08 -0.23 1.98
N GLU A 177 -56.24 0.28 1.69
CA GLU A 177 -56.98 1.12 2.63
C GLU A 177 -57.95 0.19 3.41
N LEU A 178 -57.78 0.17 4.73
CA LEU A 178 -58.71 -0.50 5.63
C LEU A 178 -59.66 0.54 6.22
N ASP A 179 -60.93 0.41 5.92
CA ASP A 179 -61.96 1.23 6.51
C ASP A 179 -61.96 1.04 8.06
N PRO A 180 -61.99 2.11 8.86
CA PRO A 180 -62.06 2.02 10.32
C PRO A 180 -63.17 1.12 10.84
N ALA A 181 -64.27 0.98 10.10
CA ALA A 181 -65.38 0.08 10.45
C ALA A 181 -64.97 -1.42 10.47
N PHE A 182 -63.93 -1.82 9.76
CA PHE A 182 -63.38 -3.19 9.79
C PHE A 182 -62.28 -3.36 10.84
N SER A 183 -61.86 -2.31 11.52
CA SER A 183 -60.88 -2.35 12.59
C SER A 183 -61.59 -2.55 13.92
N ALA A 184 -61.45 -3.74 14.50
CA ALA A 184 -62.02 -4.05 15.81
C ALA A 184 -61.38 -3.23 16.92
N ARG A 185 -60.08 -2.88 16.75
CA ARG A 185 -59.28 -2.08 17.68
C ARG A 185 -58.04 -1.48 16.99
N GLN A 186 -57.76 -0.24 17.29
CA GLN A 186 -56.49 0.40 16.89
C GLN A 186 -55.82 0.98 18.12
N ALA A 187 -54.53 0.64 18.33
CA ALA A 187 -53.75 1.14 19.45
C ALA A 187 -52.28 1.36 18.98
N GLY A 188 -51.87 2.61 18.89
CA GLY A 188 -50.55 2.96 18.41
C GLY A 188 -50.29 2.46 16.98
N ASN A 189 -49.28 1.63 16.80
CA ASN A 189 -48.90 1.01 15.51
C ASN A 189 -49.52 -0.37 15.29
N THR A 190 -50.59 -0.72 16.01
CA THR A 190 -51.25 -2.03 15.96
C THR A 190 -52.70 -1.86 15.54
N ILE A 191 -53.14 -2.63 14.55
CA ILE A 191 -54.51 -2.69 14.05
C ILE A 191 -55.01 -4.14 14.22
N THR A 192 -56.10 -4.32 14.93
CA THR A 192 -56.76 -5.64 15.05
C THR A 192 -57.98 -5.68 14.15
N THR A 193 -58.10 -6.71 13.33
CA THR A 193 -59.15 -6.87 12.32
C THR A 193 -59.58 -8.32 12.21
N ALA A 194 -60.69 -8.58 11.54
CA ALA A 194 -61.02 -9.93 11.09
C ALA A 194 -59.92 -10.48 10.17
N PRO A 195 -59.68 -11.80 10.15
CA PRO A 195 -58.64 -12.39 9.35
C PRO A 195 -58.75 -12.04 7.85
N ILE A 196 -57.67 -11.52 7.27
CA ILE A 196 -57.56 -11.24 5.85
C ILE A 196 -56.59 -12.25 5.25
N PRO A 197 -57.08 -13.29 4.51
CA PRO A 197 -56.21 -14.39 4.04
C PRO A 197 -55.07 -13.97 3.12
N ALA A 198 -55.17 -12.81 2.46
CA ALA A 198 -54.11 -12.26 1.58
C ALA A 198 -53.08 -11.39 2.32
N MET A 199 -53.33 -11.05 3.60
CA MET A 199 -52.48 -10.14 4.37
C MET A 199 -51.17 -10.80 4.75
N ARG A 200 -50.07 -10.08 4.51
CA ARG A 200 -48.72 -10.54 4.77
C ARG A 200 -47.83 -9.38 5.22
N PRO A 201 -46.72 -9.63 5.94
CA PRO A 201 -45.69 -8.63 6.19
C PRO A 201 -45.18 -8.07 4.88
N GLY A 202 -44.92 -6.76 4.84
CA GLY A 202 -44.52 -6.01 3.65
C GLY A 202 -45.66 -5.26 2.96
N ALA A 203 -46.94 -5.61 3.23
CA ALA A 203 -48.08 -4.85 2.71
C ALA A 203 -48.11 -3.42 3.26
N ILE A 204 -48.56 -2.48 2.45
CA ILE A 204 -48.82 -1.10 2.90
C ILE A 204 -50.28 -0.99 3.24
N VAL A 205 -50.59 -0.70 4.50
CA VAL A 205 -51.95 -0.54 5.02
C VAL A 205 -52.07 0.89 5.59
N ASN A 206 -53.07 1.63 5.10
CA ASN A 206 -53.31 3.03 5.49
C ASN A 206 -52.01 3.86 5.45
N GLY A 207 -51.19 3.72 4.39
CA GLY A 207 -49.93 4.41 4.21
C GLY A 207 -48.76 3.88 5.04
N GLN A 208 -48.97 2.88 5.90
CA GLN A 208 -47.92 2.32 6.77
C GLN A 208 -47.55 0.88 6.39
N ARG A 209 -46.25 0.54 6.42
CA ARG A 209 -45.80 -0.83 6.14
C ARG A 209 -46.09 -1.76 7.29
N VAL A 210 -46.73 -2.87 7.01
CA VAL A 210 -46.95 -3.96 7.97
C VAL A 210 -45.65 -4.74 8.13
N VAL A 211 -45.11 -4.78 9.35
CA VAL A 211 -43.90 -5.53 9.69
C VAL A 211 -44.18 -6.86 10.36
N ARG A 212 -45.38 -7.02 10.94
CA ARG A 212 -45.80 -8.26 11.58
C ARG A 212 -47.29 -8.48 11.36
N VAL A 213 -47.64 -9.72 11.07
CA VAL A 213 -49.04 -10.19 11.03
C VAL A 213 -49.16 -11.36 11.99
N ARG A 214 -50.06 -11.26 12.99
CA ARG A 214 -50.39 -12.33 13.93
C ARG A 214 -51.83 -12.77 13.70
N LEU A 215 -52.03 -14.06 13.58
CA LEU A 215 -53.32 -14.67 13.52
C LEU A 215 -53.51 -15.57 14.74
N LYS A 216 -54.50 -15.24 15.59
CA LYS A 216 -54.84 -16.02 16.77
C LYS A 216 -56.37 -16.24 16.80
N GLY A 217 -56.79 -17.48 16.63
CA GLY A 217 -58.22 -17.77 16.46
C GLY A 217 -58.84 -16.98 15.30
N ASP A 218 -59.87 -16.23 15.55
CA ASP A 218 -60.60 -15.43 14.57
C ASP A 218 -60.17 -13.95 14.56
N GLU A 219 -59.01 -13.62 15.17
CA GLU A 219 -58.48 -12.27 15.19
C GLU A 219 -57.14 -12.19 14.46
N MET A 220 -57.00 -11.17 13.60
CA MET A 220 -55.76 -10.83 12.95
C MET A 220 -55.23 -9.49 13.47
N THR A 221 -54.02 -9.47 13.95
CA THR A 221 -53.34 -8.28 14.43
C THR A 221 -52.23 -7.90 13.47
N LEU A 222 -52.26 -6.68 12.93
CA LEU A 222 -51.26 -6.09 12.07
C LEU A 222 -50.42 -5.11 12.90
N THR A 223 -49.12 -5.27 12.88
CA THR A 223 -48.18 -4.29 13.45
C THR A 223 -47.50 -3.55 12.33
N THR A 224 -47.55 -2.22 12.31
CA THR A 224 -46.97 -1.38 11.26
C THR A 224 -45.66 -0.79 11.70
N ALA A 225 -44.78 -0.51 10.75
CA ALA A 225 -43.56 0.28 10.99
C ALA A 225 -43.96 1.74 11.24
N THR A 226 -43.33 2.36 12.22
CA THR A 226 -43.43 3.81 12.42
C THR A 226 -42.43 4.47 11.50
N PRO A 227 -42.80 5.35 10.55
CA PRO A 227 -41.91 5.89 9.53
C PRO A 227 -40.65 6.57 10.09
N ASP A 228 -40.77 7.27 11.23
CA ASP A 228 -39.71 8.14 11.74
C ASP A 228 -38.92 7.59 12.92
N LYS A 229 -39.23 6.46 13.45
CA LYS A 229 -38.46 5.85 14.56
C LYS A 229 -38.45 4.33 14.45
N PRO A 230 -37.32 3.72 14.13
CA PRO A 230 -37.19 2.28 14.33
C PRO A 230 -37.49 1.99 15.80
N ILE A 231 -38.48 1.10 16.04
CA ILE A 231 -38.87 0.73 17.41
C ILE A 231 -37.69 0.02 18.05
N LYS A 232 -36.91 0.80 18.83
CA LYS A 232 -35.83 0.23 19.64
C LYS A 232 -36.47 -0.63 20.73
N SER A 233 -35.98 -1.87 20.86
CA SER A 233 -36.42 -2.72 21.98
C SER A 233 -36.11 -2.06 23.33
N PRO A 234 -36.89 -2.38 24.39
CA PRO A 234 -36.59 -1.86 25.73
C PRO A 234 -35.14 -2.15 26.16
N GLU A 235 -34.63 -3.34 25.82
CA GLU A 235 -33.26 -3.78 26.10
C GLU A 235 -32.25 -2.90 25.35
N ARG A 236 -32.51 -2.60 24.08
CA ARG A 236 -31.65 -1.72 23.29
C ARG A 236 -31.63 -0.30 23.84
N ARG A 237 -32.79 0.24 24.25
CA ARG A 237 -32.86 1.58 24.88
C ARG A 237 -32.09 1.62 26.19
N LYS A 238 -32.15 0.56 27.00
CA LYS A 238 -31.42 0.44 28.25
C LYS A 238 -29.89 0.38 27.96
N MET A 239 -29.49 -0.45 26.98
CA MET A 239 -28.08 -0.56 26.59
C MET A 239 -27.51 0.75 26.05
N GLU A 240 -28.28 1.48 25.24
CA GLU A 240 -27.93 2.81 24.72
C GLU A 240 -27.84 3.88 25.83
N GLY A 241 -28.63 3.74 26.90
CA GLY A 241 -28.59 4.65 28.05
C GLY A 241 -27.44 4.36 29.02
N GLU A 242 -27.13 3.08 29.25
CA GLU A 242 -26.05 2.68 30.18
C GLU A 242 -24.67 2.66 29.51
N PHE A 243 -24.61 2.41 28.19
CA PHE A 243 -23.37 2.32 27.39
C PHE A 243 -23.50 3.12 26.09
N PRO A 244 -23.56 4.46 26.16
CA PRO A 244 -23.72 5.30 24.96
C PRO A 244 -22.59 5.12 23.96
N GLU A 245 -21.35 4.84 24.41
CA GLU A 245 -20.20 4.56 23.56
C GLU A 245 -20.38 3.31 22.68
N LEU A 246 -21.18 2.33 23.13
CA LEU A 246 -21.52 1.17 22.30
C LEU A 246 -22.59 1.52 21.27
N ALA A 247 -23.53 2.39 21.62
CA ALA A 247 -24.59 2.84 20.73
C ALA A 247 -24.05 3.65 19.56
N ASP A 248 -23.10 4.55 19.81
CA ASP A 248 -22.46 5.40 18.81
C ASP A 248 -21.41 4.65 17.95
N LYS A 249 -21.17 3.37 18.28
CA LYS A 249 -20.22 2.50 17.57
C LYS A 249 -18.80 3.09 17.49
N MET A 250 -18.42 3.96 18.42
CA MET A 250 -17.08 4.54 18.46
C MET A 250 -15.99 3.54 18.88
N HIS A 251 -16.37 2.39 19.40
CA HIS A 251 -15.48 1.25 19.66
C HIS A 251 -15.10 0.48 18.38
N LEU A 252 -15.83 0.70 17.29
CA LEU A 252 -15.54 0.09 15.98
C LEU A 252 -14.61 0.97 15.18
N PRO A 253 -13.74 0.36 14.34
CA PRO A 253 -12.94 1.12 13.39
C PRO A 253 -13.85 1.91 12.45
N LYS A 254 -13.46 3.14 12.14
CA LYS A 254 -14.12 3.99 11.15
C LYS A 254 -13.14 4.41 10.09
N PHE A 255 -13.62 4.56 8.88
CA PHE A 255 -12.81 5.07 7.79
C PHE A 255 -12.98 6.56 7.63
N GLY A 256 -11.91 7.23 7.22
CA GLY A 256 -11.89 8.64 6.94
C GLY A 256 -10.97 8.97 5.78
N ARG A 257 -11.13 10.18 5.26
CA ARG A 257 -10.27 10.75 4.23
C ARG A 257 -9.51 11.92 4.81
N VAL A 258 -8.22 11.98 4.55
CA VAL A 258 -7.39 13.13 4.91
C VAL A 258 -7.75 14.29 4.00
N GLU A 259 -8.18 15.41 4.61
CA GLU A 259 -8.55 16.64 3.89
C GLU A 259 -7.42 17.67 3.92
N ALA A 260 -6.65 17.72 4.99
CA ALA A 260 -5.53 18.65 5.11
C ALA A 260 -4.52 18.19 6.18
N ILE A 261 -3.30 18.73 6.12
CA ILE A 261 -2.35 18.68 7.22
C ILE A 261 -2.75 19.77 8.21
N SER A 262 -2.94 19.43 9.50
CA SER A 262 -3.50 20.33 10.51
C SER A 262 -2.59 21.51 10.86
N ASP A 263 -1.28 21.31 10.83
CA ASP A 263 -0.30 22.34 11.12
C ASP A 263 0.86 22.28 10.12
N ARG A 264 0.91 23.26 9.22
CA ARG A 264 1.98 23.43 8.23
C ARG A 264 3.17 24.25 8.75
N ALA A 265 3.15 24.67 10.02
CA ALA A 265 4.24 25.44 10.59
C ALA A 265 5.54 24.65 10.54
N ALA A 266 6.62 25.34 10.15
CA ALA A 266 7.97 24.75 10.11
C ALA A 266 8.34 24.13 11.45
N ALA A 267 9.09 23.04 11.40
CA ALA A 267 9.58 22.36 12.57
C ALA A 267 10.22 23.37 13.54
N GLY A 268 9.64 23.54 14.68
CA GLY A 268 10.13 24.34 15.78
C GLY A 268 9.94 23.56 17.06
N GLN A 269 10.62 23.93 18.08
CA GLN A 269 10.78 23.20 19.33
C GLN A 269 9.60 23.35 20.32
N LEU A 270 8.47 23.91 19.90
CA LEU A 270 7.34 24.11 20.81
C LEU A 270 6.54 22.82 20.95
N ASN A 271 6.61 22.21 22.11
CA ASN A 271 5.68 21.19 22.56
C ASN A 271 4.42 21.88 23.08
N ASP A 272 3.48 22.13 22.16
CA ASP A 272 2.19 22.72 22.48
C ASP A 272 1.10 21.65 22.37
N PRO A 273 0.46 21.25 23.48
CA PRO A 273 -0.61 20.26 23.48
C PRO A 273 -1.85 20.68 22.68
N PHE A 274 -2.01 21.98 22.40
CA PHE A 274 -3.10 22.50 21.58
C PHE A 274 -2.78 22.56 20.09
N ARG A 275 -1.55 22.25 19.70
CA ARG A 275 -1.08 22.24 18.31
C ARG A 275 -0.27 20.98 18.03
N PRO A 276 -0.92 19.80 17.96
CA PRO A 276 -0.21 18.57 17.59
C PRO A 276 0.29 18.71 16.15
N ARG A 277 1.62 18.71 15.98
CA ARG A 277 2.26 18.95 14.68
C ARG A 277 2.20 17.76 13.75
N TYR A 278 2.22 16.56 14.30
CA TYR A 278 2.10 15.34 13.52
C TYR A 278 0.65 14.87 13.54
N ALA A 279 -0.19 15.62 12.86
CA ALA A 279 -1.63 15.41 12.83
C ALA A 279 -2.22 15.90 11.51
N VAL A 280 -3.40 15.40 11.17
CA VAL A 280 -4.15 15.72 9.95
C VAL A 280 -5.61 16.00 10.27
N ASP A 281 -6.28 16.73 9.40
CA ASP A 281 -7.72 16.93 9.44
C ASP A 281 -8.39 15.82 8.62
N VAL A 282 -9.41 15.17 9.19
CA VAL A 282 -10.02 13.97 8.62
C VAL A 282 -11.54 14.10 8.55
N GLN A 283 -12.10 13.86 7.36
CA GLN A 283 -13.53 13.68 7.16
C GLN A 283 -13.88 12.19 7.28
N LEU A 284 -14.81 11.85 8.18
CA LEU A 284 -15.32 10.47 8.28
C LEU A 284 -16.11 10.10 7.04
N LEU A 285 -16.05 8.82 6.70
CA LEU A 285 -16.78 8.22 5.59
C LEU A 285 -17.89 7.31 6.10
N GLY A 286 -19.02 7.33 5.42
CA GLY A 286 -20.10 6.36 5.60
C GLY A 286 -19.76 4.96 5.10
N GLU A 287 -20.65 4.01 5.32
CA GLU A 287 -20.52 2.63 4.82
C GLU A 287 -20.47 2.57 3.27
N ASP A 288 -20.96 3.60 2.59
CA ASP A 288 -20.96 3.76 1.13
C ASP A 288 -19.66 4.42 0.58
N GLY A 289 -18.71 4.73 1.47
CA GLY A 289 -17.45 5.40 1.13
C GLY A 289 -17.57 6.90 0.82
N LYS A 290 -18.76 7.49 0.98
CA LYS A 290 -18.97 8.93 0.84
C LYS A 290 -18.74 9.66 2.16
N PRO A 291 -18.46 10.96 2.13
CA PRO A 291 -18.37 11.77 3.33
C PRO A 291 -19.65 11.64 4.18
N ASP A 292 -19.49 11.40 5.48
CA ASP A 292 -20.58 11.43 6.44
C ASP A 292 -20.95 12.89 6.74
N GLU A 293 -22.03 13.39 6.12
CA GLU A 293 -22.49 14.76 6.27
C GLU A 293 -22.99 15.10 7.68
N LEU A 294 -23.32 14.08 8.48
CA LEU A 294 -23.79 14.25 9.85
C LEU A 294 -22.64 14.40 10.84
N THR A 295 -21.42 14.08 10.42
CA THR A 295 -20.24 14.16 11.27
C THR A 295 -19.36 15.33 10.83
N PRO A 296 -19.01 16.25 11.74
CA PRO A 296 -18.13 17.37 11.41
C PRO A 296 -16.72 16.89 11.10
N LEU A 297 -15.94 17.72 10.39
CA LEU A 297 -14.54 17.50 10.14
C LEU A 297 -13.77 17.35 11.46
N TYR A 298 -13.10 16.23 11.65
CA TYR A 298 -12.20 16.01 12.77
C TYR A 298 -10.88 16.74 12.52
N ARG A 299 -10.55 17.70 13.36
CA ARG A 299 -9.32 18.49 13.25
C ARG A 299 -8.22 17.94 14.13
N ALA A 300 -6.99 18.05 13.65
CA ALA A 300 -5.79 17.72 14.40
C ALA A 300 -5.79 16.28 14.96
N VAL A 301 -6.21 15.32 14.13
CA VAL A 301 -6.18 13.90 14.48
C VAL A 301 -4.73 13.40 14.42
N PRO A 302 -4.17 12.89 15.53
CA PRO A 302 -2.77 12.44 15.58
C PRO A 302 -2.52 11.24 14.67
N LEU A 303 -1.38 11.29 13.97
CA LEU A 303 -0.88 10.21 13.12
C LEU A 303 -0.09 9.16 13.94
N PRO A 304 -0.13 7.89 13.53
CA PRO A 304 0.67 6.86 14.15
C PRO A 304 2.15 7.03 13.81
N VAL A 305 3.03 6.67 14.73
CA VAL A 305 4.47 6.51 14.50
C VAL A 305 4.85 5.06 14.77
N MET A 306 5.65 4.45 13.89
CA MET A 306 6.10 3.06 14.09
C MET A 306 7.00 2.95 15.32
N PHE A 307 7.88 3.91 15.51
CA PHE A 307 8.67 4.11 16.71
C PHE A 307 8.91 5.60 16.88
N GLY A 308 9.01 6.07 18.10
CA GLY A 308 9.13 7.49 18.37
C GLY A 308 9.60 7.80 19.78
N GLY A 309 10.05 9.02 19.95
CA GLY A 309 10.48 9.62 21.21
C GLY A 309 10.73 11.12 20.96
N PRO A 310 11.28 11.85 21.91
CA PRO A 310 11.67 13.24 21.70
C PRO A 310 12.68 13.31 20.53
N GLU A 311 12.28 14.01 19.45
CA GLU A 311 13.06 14.19 18.21
C GLU A 311 13.45 12.88 17.50
N GLN A 312 12.69 11.78 17.71
CA GLN A 312 12.98 10.46 17.13
C GLN A 312 11.73 9.89 16.50
N GLY A 313 11.88 9.18 15.40
CA GLY A 313 10.79 8.45 14.76
C GLY A 313 10.93 8.29 13.26
N LEU A 314 10.08 7.44 12.70
CA LEU A 314 9.81 7.39 11.27
C LEU A 314 8.51 8.17 11.01
N LEU A 315 8.65 9.36 10.46
CA LEU A 315 7.56 10.33 10.28
C LEU A 315 7.33 10.58 8.80
N GLN A 316 6.08 10.39 8.36
CA GLN A 316 5.66 10.69 7.00
C GLN A 316 4.22 11.19 7.02
N PHE A 317 3.97 12.39 6.50
CA PHE A 317 2.63 12.89 6.33
C PHE A 317 1.95 12.21 5.13
N PRO A 318 0.71 11.72 5.30
CA PRO A 318 -0.09 11.28 4.17
C PRO A 318 -0.47 12.46 3.28
N VAL A 319 -0.65 12.21 2.00
CA VAL A 319 -1.16 13.23 1.07
C VAL A 319 -2.68 13.41 1.25
N GLU A 320 -3.19 14.57 0.86
CA GLU A 320 -4.64 14.83 0.83
C GLU A 320 -5.35 13.78 -0.04
N GLY A 321 -6.53 13.34 0.38
CA GLY A 321 -7.27 12.25 -0.26
C GLY A 321 -6.94 10.86 0.26
N THR A 322 -5.88 10.69 1.07
CA THR A 322 -5.49 9.41 1.65
C THR A 322 -6.59 8.83 2.53
N LEU A 323 -6.91 7.55 2.33
CA LEU A 323 -7.83 6.82 3.20
C LEU A 323 -7.12 6.33 4.46
N VAL A 324 -7.75 6.54 5.60
CA VAL A 324 -7.22 6.19 6.91
C VAL A 324 -8.25 5.44 7.74
N GLU A 325 -7.77 4.55 8.61
CA GLU A 325 -8.58 3.96 9.67
C GLU A 325 -8.45 4.78 10.95
N LEU A 326 -9.58 5.20 11.51
CA LEU A 326 -9.64 5.92 12.78
C LEU A 326 -10.05 4.99 13.92
N GLY A 327 -9.35 5.13 15.03
CA GLY A 327 -9.76 4.64 16.33
C GLY A 327 -10.16 5.80 17.24
N PHE A 328 -10.91 5.47 18.28
CA PHE A 328 -11.35 6.43 19.29
C PHE A 328 -10.93 5.94 20.66
N ALA A 329 -10.03 6.64 21.33
CA ALA A 329 -9.53 6.23 22.62
C ALA A 329 -10.67 6.17 23.65
N PHE A 330 -10.80 5.05 24.33
CA PHE A 330 -11.88 4.74 25.29
C PHE A 330 -13.30 4.80 24.71
N GLY A 331 -13.45 4.62 23.38
CA GLY A 331 -14.73 4.75 22.71
C GLY A 331 -15.30 6.17 22.67
N ARG A 332 -14.48 7.19 22.92
CA ARG A 332 -14.90 8.58 23.03
C ARG A 332 -14.70 9.32 21.72
N ALA A 333 -15.75 9.93 21.19
CA ALA A 333 -15.75 10.68 19.95
C ALA A 333 -14.79 11.89 19.95
N ASP A 334 -14.48 12.44 21.12
CA ASP A 334 -13.57 13.58 21.29
C ASP A 334 -12.08 13.19 21.36
N ARG A 335 -11.75 11.89 21.21
CA ARG A 335 -10.38 11.37 21.27
C ARG A 335 -10.05 10.50 20.05
N PRO A 336 -10.16 11.05 18.84
CA PRO A 336 -9.80 10.32 17.64
C PRO A 336 -8.28 10.17 17.51
N PHE A 337 -7.84 9.09 16.89
CA PHE A 337 -6.45 8.89 16.45
C PHE A 337 -6.46 8.02 15.19
N ILE A 338 -5.49 8.20 14.32
CA ILE A 338 -5.31 7.35 13.16
C ILE A 338 -4.60 6.07 13.59
N ARG A 339 -5.17 4.92 13.24
CA ARG A 339 -4.57 3.61 13.48
C ARG A 339 -3.60 3.23 12.37
N THR A 340 -4.03 3.41 11.12
CA THR A 340 -3.24 3.06 9.95
C THR A 340 -3.72 3.82 8.71
N ILE A 341 -2.87 3.81 7.70
CA ILE A 341 -3.17 4.30 6.35
C ILE A 341 -3.56 3.10 5.50
N LEU A 342 -4.61 3.24 4.69
CA LEU A 342 -5.09 2.18 3.81
C LEU A 342 -4.57 2.43 2.39
N GLY A 343 -3.94 1.42 1.82
CA GLY A 343 -3.43 1.44 0.43
C GLY A 343 -4.52 1.22 -0.62
N THR A 344 -5.72 1.76 -0.42
CA THR A 344 -6.84 1.65 -1.34
C THR A 344 -7.11 2.98 -2.06
N GLY A 345 -7.54 2.91 -3.31
CA GLY A 345 -7.92 4.10 -4.07
C GLY A 345 -6.81 4.69 -4.96
N TRP A 346 -5.60 4.13 -4.96
CA TRP A 346 -4.51 4.47 -5.87
C TRP A 346 -3.80 3.21 -6.39
N PRO A 347 -3.14 3.28 -7.57
CA PRO A 347 -2.34 2.18 -8.08
C PRO A 347 -1.13 1.92 -7.19
N LEU A 348 -0.83 0.66 -6.95
CA LEU A 348 0.42 0.25 -6.30
C LEU A 348 1.61 0.52 -7.23
N PRO A 349 2.77 0.91 -6.70
CA PRO A 349 4.02 0.84 -7.44
C PRO A 349 4.32 -0.62 -7.83
N ASP A 350 5.22 -0.78 -8.80
CA ASP A 350 5.71 -2.11 -9.21
C ASP A 350 6.51 -2.73 -8.05
N ILE A 351 5.90 -3.68 -7.36
CA ILE A 351 6.48 -4.39 -6.21
C ILE A 351 6.03 -5.85 -6.23
N GLU A 352 6.97 -6.77 -6.06
CA GLU A 352 6.70 -8.19 -5.96
C GLU A 352 6.59 -8.67 -4.50
N PRO A 353 5.88 -9.78 -4.25
CA PRO A 353 5.84 -10.38 -2.92
C PRO A 353 7.25 -10.74 -2.41
N GLY A 354 7.59 -10.28 -1.22
CA GLY A 354 8.91 -10.49 -0.60
C GLY A 354 9.90 -9.34 -0.81
N GLU A 355 9.59 -8.37 -1.64
CA GLU A 355 10.37 -7.14 -1.77
C GLU A 355 10.03 -6.12 -0.69
N GLN A 356 10.97 -5.22 -0.45
CA GLN A 356 10.77 -4.04 0.40
C GLN A 356 10.97 -2.80 -0.45
N LEU A 357 9.96 -1.94 -0.51
CA LEU A 357 10.01 -0.69 -1.25
C LEU A 357 9.61 0.49 -0.37
N GLN A 358 10.49 1.45 -0.26
CA GLN A 358 10.18 2.77 0.28
C GLN A 358 10.25 3.78 -0.87
N GLN A 359 9.11 4.25 -1.34
CA GLN A 359 9.01 5.12 -2.50
C GLN A 359 8.26 6.39 -2.15
N GLN A 360 8.84 7.53 -2.54
CA GLN A 360 8.16 8.82 -2.49
C GLN A 360 7.44 9.11 -3.83
N ARG A 361 8.11 8.80 -4.93
CA ARG A 361 7.61 8.84 -6.31
C ARG A 361 8.46 7.90 -7.17
N ALA A 362 8.09 7.68 -8.42
CA ALA A 362 8.75 6.70 -9.29
C ALA A 362 10.28 6.87 -9.40
N GLU A 363 10.78 8.11 -9.37
CA GLU A 363 12.21 8.43 -9.49
C GLU A 363 12.92 8.55 -8.13
N VAL A 364 12.23 8.34 -7.00
CA VAL A 364 12.82 8.48 -5.66
C VAL A 364 12.39 7.33 -4.76
N PHE A 365 13.28 6.35 -4.62
CA PHE A 365 12.98 5.15 -3.87
C PHE A 365 14.22 4.48 -3.25
N SER A 366 13.97 3.61 -2.29
CA SER A 366 14.90 2.61 -1.78
C SER A 366 14.22 1.24 -1.85
N ARG A 367 14.82 0.29 -2.55
CA ARG A 367 14.27 -1.04 -2.81
C ARG A 367 15.25 -2.11 -2.34
N THR A 368 14.74 -3.15 -1.73
CA THR A 368 15.45 -4.42 -1.53
C THR A 368 14.66 -5.49 -2.26
N ASP A 369 15.26 -6.13 -3.24
CA ASP A 369 14.60 -7.17 -4.02
C ASP A 369 14.54 -8.52 -3.28
N THR A 370 13.93 -9.53 -3.90
CA THR A 370 13.74 -10.86 -3.30
C THR A 370 15.03 -11.63 -3.08
N VAL A 371 16.15 -11.27 -3.75
CA VAL A 371 17.48 -11.88 -3.59
C VAL A 371 18.40 -11.08 -2.67
N GLY A 372 17.95 -9.89 -2.21
CA GLY A 372 18.68 -9.07 -1.25
C GLY A 372 19.51 -7.93 -1.86
N ASN A 373 19.39 -7.63 -3.15
CA ASN A 373 20.04 -6.46 -3.74
C ASN A 373 19.35 -5.19 -3.25
N GLN A 374 20.17 -4.21 -2.84
CA GLN A 374 19.69 -2.92 -2.39
C GLN A 374 19.94 -1.84 -3.44
N THR A 375 18.90 -1.17 -3.86
CA THR A 375 18.93 -0.06 -4.81
C THR A 375 18.42 1.21 -4.14
N ARG A 376 19.18 2.30 -4.25
CA ARG A 376 18.73 3.66 -3.92
C ARG A 376 18.78 4.51 -5.16
N HIS A 377 17.68 5.17 -5.46
CA HIS A 377 17.57 6.03 -6.62
C HIS A 377 16.99 7.39 -6.24
N THR A 378 17.56 8.46 -6.78
CA THR A 378 17.01 9.81 -6.69
C THR A 378 17.42 10.61 -7.94
N ASP A 379 16.49 11.37 -8.47
CA ASP A 379 16.70 12.31 -9.59
C ASP A 379 17.22 13.68 -9.11
N ARG A 380 17.55 13.81 -7.83
CA ARG A 380 18.06 15.03 -7.20
C ARG A 380 19.40 14.76 -6.52
N SER A 381 19.62 15.30 -5.38
CA SER A 381 20.86 15.18 -4.61
C SER A 381 20.73 14.15 -3.49
N GLN A 382 21.80 13.39 -3.27
CA GLN A 382 21.99 12.61 -2.07
C GLN A 382 23.11 13.26 -1.24
N HIS A 383 22.86 13.47 0.06
CA HIS A 383 23.80 14.04 1.00
C HIS A 383 23.97 13.10 2.20
N ASP A 384 25.13 12.48 2.30
CA ASP A 384 25.49 11.61 3.41
C ASP A 384 26.48 12.35 4.32
N LYS A 385 26.16 12.48 5.60
CA LYS A 385 27.01 13.10 6.62
C LYS A 385 27.16 12.16 7.81
N ALA A 386 28.38 11.82 8.13
CA ALA A 386 28.68 10.94 9.26
C ALA A 386 30.00 11.35 9.92
N LEU A 387 30.18 11.02 11.20
CA LEU A 387 31.47 11.11 11.87
C LEU A 387 32.48 10.14 11.27
N ARG A 388 32.03 8.94 10.90
CA ARG A 388 32.83 7.89 10.27
C ARG A 388 31.99 7.15 9.24
N MET A 389 32.52 6.97 8.04
CA MET A 389 31.93 6.15 6.99
C MET A 389 32.86 4.99 6.67
N LEU A 390 32.34 3.77 6.71
CA LEU A 390 33.04 2.55 6.30
C LEU A 390 32.28 1.96 5.12
N ARG A 391 33.02 1.57 4.09
CA ARG A 391 32.50 0.84 2.94
C ARG A 391 33.39 -0.37 2.73
N GLU A 392 32.80 -1.54 2.64
CA GLU A 392 33.48 -2.81 2.41
C GLU A 392 32.70 -3.54 1.33
N ALA A 393 33.37 -3.92 0.26
CA ALA A 393 32.78 -4.64 -0.86
C ALA A 393 33.90 -5.37 -1.61
N ASP A 394 33.59 -6.50 -2.22
CA ASP A 394 34.53 -7.22 -3.11
C ASP A 394 34.79 -6.42 -4.39
N GLU A 395 33.80 -5.66 -4.85
CA GLU A 395 33.89 -4.80 -6.02
C GLU A 395 33.21 -3.44 -5.73
N TYR A 396 33.88 -2.35 -6.09
CA TYR A 396 33.34 -1.01 -6.05
C TYR A 396 33.51 -0.33 -7.41
N GLN A 397 32.39 0.04 -8.03
CA GLN A 397 32.34 0.80 -9.28
C GLN A 397 31.66 2.15 -9.07
N GLY A 398 32.25 3.21 -9.59
CA GLY A 398 31.70 4.57 -9.56
C GLY A 398 31.77 5.21 -10.93
N GLU A 399 30.66 5.80 -11.39
CA GLU A 399 30.59 6.59 -12.61
C GLU A 399 30.08 7.99 -12.27
N PHE A 400 30.85 9.02 -12.59
CA PHE A 400 30.57 10.40 -12.20
C PHE A 400 30.75 11.34 -13.39
N GLY A 401 29.83 12.28 -13.55
CA GLY A 401 30.01 13.41 -14.46
C GLY A 401 31.11 14.36 -13.97
N GLN A 402 31.25 14.51 -12.65
CA GLN A 402 32.31 15.25 -11.96
C GLN A 402 32.56 14.59 -10.61
N HIS A 403 33.84 14.39 -10.27
CA HIS A 403 34.26 13.90 -8.96
C HIS A 403 35.19 14.89 -8.30
N GLN A 404 34.87 15.35 -7.11
CA GLN A 404 35.71 16.23 -6.30
C GLN A 404 35.89 15.60 -4.91
N LEU A 405 37.13 15.45 -4.48
CA LEU A 405 37.50 14.97 -3.17
C LEU A 405 38.28 16.05 -2.42
N ASN A 406 37.78 16.49 -1.28
CA ASN A 406 38.49 17.41 -0.39
C ASN A 406 38.79 16.70 0.93
N VAL A 407 40.06 16.52 1.23
CA VAL A 407 40.54 15.83 2.43
C VAL A 407 41.37 16.81 3.25
N LEU A 408 40.89 17.15 4.45
CA LEU A 408 41.52 18.14 5.31
C LEU A 408 42.79 17.64 6.04
N ALA A 409 42.98 16.35 6.11
CA ALA A 409 44.15 15.75 6.75
C ALA A 409 44.86 14.80 5.78
N ASN A 410 44.87 13.51 6.05
CA ASN A 410 45.62 12.54 5.25
C ASN A 410 44.67 11.77 4.31
N SER A 411 45.13 11.56 3.08
CA SER A 411 44.55 10.57 2.15
C SER A 411 45.56 9.47 1.90
N VAL A 412 45.21 8.24 2.21
CA VAL A 412 46.06 7.06 2.01
C VAL A 412 45.36 6.10 1.08
N GLU A 413 46.04 5.63 0.07
CA GLU A 413 45.52 4.65 -0.89
C GLU A 413 46.54 3.51 -1.03
N GLU A 414 46.14 2.29 -0.71
CA GLU A 414 46.95 1.08 -0.84
C GLU A 414 46.29 0.15 -1.87
N ILE A 415 47.05 -0.20 -2.91
CA ILE A 415 46.57 -1.01 -4.03
C ILE A 415 47.44 -2.23 -4.19
N GLY A 416 46.88 -3.41 -3.98
CA GLY A 416 47.61 -4.68 -4.07
C GLY A 416 47.99 -5.12 -5.50
N ALA A 417 47.45 -4.45 -6.52
CA ALA A 417 47.71 -4.78 -7.91
C ALA A 417 48.06 -3.51 -8.73
N MET A 418 47.33 -3.24 -9.79
CA MET A 418 47.62 -2.13 -10.70
C MET A 418 46.75 -0.91 -10.38
N LYS A 419 47.38 0.25 -10.28
CA LYS A 419 46.70 1.56 -10.36
C LYS A 419 46.94 2.18 -11.73
N ARG A 420 45.90 2.55 -12.46
CA ARG A 420 45.94 3.28 -13.72
C ARG A 420 45.25 4.63 -13.55
N ILE A 421 45.94 5.69 -13.98
CA ILE A 421 45.35 7.02 -14.06
C ILE A 421 45.46 7.44 -15.54
N GLU A 422 44.33 7.82 -16.13
CA GLU A 422 44.24 8.24 -17.52
C GLU A 422 43.35 9.49 -17.58
N ALA A 423 43.85 10.53 -18.19
CA ALA A 423 43.15 11.78 -18.41
C ALA A 423 43.26 12.18 -19.88
N LEU A 424 42.20 12.63 -20.50
CA LEU A 424 42.22 13.22 -21.83
C LEU A 424 42.71 14.67 -21.82
N GLY A 425 42.64 15.32 -20.69
CA GLY A 425 43.18 16.65 -20.44
C GLY A 425 44.44 16.57 -19.58
N ASP A 426 44.66 17.55 -18.75
CA ASP A 426 45.88 17.70 -17.95
C ASP A 426 45.82 16.83 -16.68
N ILE A 427 46.98 16.40 -16.21
CA ILE A 427 47.22 15.86 -14.89
C ILE A 427 48.16 16.79 -14.15
N GLU A 428 47.67 17.42 -13.09
CA GLU A 428 48.48 18.29 -12.24
C GLU A 428 48.74 17.62 -10.89
N LEU A 429 50.03 17.54 -10.50
CA LEU A 429 50.44 17.02 -9.20
C LEU A 429 51.24 18.13 -8.49
N LEU A 430 50.66 18.72 -7.48
CA LEU A 430 51.22 19.82 -6.71
C LEU A 430 51.42 19.42 -5.25
N THR A 431 52.54 19.70 -4.67
CA THR A 431 52.84 19.53 -3.24
C THR A 431 53.54 20.77 -2.70
N ALA A 432 53.24 21.12 -1.47
CA ALA A 432 53.93 22.20 -0.77
C ALA A 432 55.23 21.73 -0.09
N GLU A 433 55.40 20.42 0.07
CA GLU A 433 56.54 19.78 0.69
C GLU A 433 57.19 18.77 -0.26
N ASP A 434 57.56 17.62 0.21
CA ASP A 434 58.25 16.61 -0.56
C ASP A 434 57.32 15.82 -1.50
N MET A 435 57.81 15.55 -2.70
CA MET A 435 57.22 14.57 -3.62
C MET A 435 58.17 13.41 -3.82
N ILE A 436 57.75 12.21 -3.46
CA ILE A 436 58.56 10.99 -3.57
C ILE A 436 57.94 10.07 -4.59
N LEU A 437 58.67 9.77 -5.66
CA LEU A 437 58.28 8.77 -6.66
C LEU A 437 59.31 7.65 -6.65
N GLY A 438 58.88 6.43 -6.42
CA GLY A 438 59.74 5.24 -6.35
C GLY A 438 59.17 4.08 -7.13
N SER A 439 60.01 3.28 -7.79
CA SER A 439 59.66 2.04 -8.44
C SER A 439 60.71 1.00 -8.13
N ALA A 440 60.30 -0.20 -7.74
CA ALA A 440 61.19 -1.35 -7.59
C ALA A 440 61.59 -1.97 -8.94
N GLY A 441 60.85 -1.66 -9.98
CA GLY A 441 61.15 -2.06 -11.35
C GLY A 441 61.56 -0.88 -12.21
N ASN A 442 61.11 -0.83 -13.43
CA ASN A 442 61.42 0.24 -14.37
C ASN A 442 60.51 1.47 -14.16
N MET A 443 61.05 2.64 -14.32
CA MET A 443 60.32 3.89 -14.43
C MET A 443 60.52 4.46 -15.82
N SER A 444 59.44 4.73 -16.56
CA SER A 444 59.50 5.31 -17.91
C SER A 444 58.67 6.59 -17.97
N THR A 445 59.23 7.62 -18.53
CA THR A 445 58.53 8.88 -18.83
C THR A 445 58.60 9.13 -20.32
N THR A 446 57.47 9.34 -20.97
CA THR A 446 57.39 9.64 -22.40
C THR A 446 56.54 10.90 -22.58
N THR A 447 57.03 11.86 -23.36
CA THR A 447 56.28 13.06 -23.72
C THR A 447 56.33 13.27 -25.23
N GLY A 448 55.25 13.76 -25.82
CA GLY A 448 55.20 14.16 -27.22
C GLY A 448 55.64 15.61 -27.47
N GLY A 449 55.82 16.36 -26.40
CA GLY A 449 56.30 17.75 -26.41
C GLY A 449 57.61 17.94 -25.63
N ASN A 450 57.69 19.01 -24.88
CA ASN A 450 58.85 19.31 -24.05
C ASN A 450 58.75 18.61 -22.69
N LEU A 451 59.88 18.19 -22.16
CA LEU A 451 60.06 17.87 -20.76
C LEU A 451 60.94 19.00 -20.13
N GLU A 452 60.31 19.73 -19.22
CA GLU A 452 61.00 20.84 -18.51
C GLU A 452 61.16 20.47 -17.04
N GLU A 453 62.36 20.61 -16.52
CA GLU A 453 62.70 20.42 -15.11
C GLU A 453 63.41 21.71 -14.61
N ASP A 454 62.73 22.40 -13.68
CA ASP A 454 63.33 23.55 -13.00
C ASP A 454 63.68 23.17 -11.56
N VAL A 455 64.98 23.19 -11.22
CA VAL A 455 65.47 22.75 -9.92
C VAL A 455 66.28 23.90 -9.29
N ALA A 456 65.71 24.52 -8.26
CA ALA A 456 66.29 25.69 -7.61
C ALA A 456 67.62 25.43 -6.95
N LEU A 457 67.94 24.24 -6.48
CA LEU A 457 69.17 23.95 -5.76
C LEU A 457 70.03 22.91 -6.48
N VAL A 458 69.77 21.65 -6.34
CA VAL A 458 70.61 20.56 -6.84
C VAL A 458 69.78 19.48 -7.52
N ARG A 459 70.15 19.22 -8.79
CA ARG A 459 69.71 18.00 -9.48
C ARG A 459 70.80 16.94 -9.37
N ARG A 460 70.51 15.79 -8.79
CA ARG A 460 71.43 14.65 -8.69
C ARG A 460 70.89 13.47 -9.45
N ALA A 461 71.62 12.99 -10.42
CA ALA A 461 71.30 11.78 -11.16
C ALA A 461 72.45 10.77 -11.02
N LEU A 462 72.15 9.56 -10.58
CA LEU A 462 73.12 8.47 -10.42
C LEU A 462 72.61 7.24 -11.19
N ALA A 463 73.48 6.65 -11.98
CA ALA A 463 73.22 5.36 -12.64
C ALA A 463 74.32 4.38 -12.27
N GLY A 464 74.01 3.14 -11.97
CA GLY A 464 74.94 2.09 -11.61
C GLY A 464 75.81 1.63 -12.80
N GLU A 465 75.28 1.73 -14.01
CA GLU A 465 75.95 1.26 -15.22
C GLU A 465 76.11 2.36 -16.24
N LEU A 466 75.08 2.97 -16.74
CA LEU A 466 75.15 3.94 -17.84
C LEU A 466 74.14 5.06 -17.69
N GLN A 467 74.54 6.29 -17.98
CA GLN A 467 73.60 7.38 -18.30
C GLN A 467 73.75 7.68 -19.79
N HIS A 468 72.71 7.52 -20.56
CA HIS A 468 72.69 7.77 -21.99
C HIS A 468 71.84 9.02 -22.25
N PHE A 469 72.47 10.03 -22.89
CA PHE A 469 71.79 11.23 -23.35
C PHE A 469 71.97 11.32 -24.85
N GLU A 470 70.95 11.29 -25.61
CA GLU A 470 70.93 11.36 -27.06
C GLU A 470 69.96 12.45 -27.51
N ALA A 471 70.51 13.42 -28.29
CA ALA A 471 69.74 14.45 -28.93
C ALA A 471 70.49 14.95 -30.18
N PRO A 472 69.75 15.43 -31.20
CA PRO A 472 70.44 16.06 -32.38
C PRO A 472 71.31 17.23 -31.99
N ARG A 473 70.95 17.93 -30.90
CA ARG A 473 71.76 19.01 -30.31
C ARG A 473 71.72 18.92 -28.79
N SER A 474 72.81 19.25 -28.12
CA SER A 474 72.94 19.24 -26.68
C SER A 474 73.52 20.55 -26.14
N TRP A 475 72.86 21.08 -25.11
CA TRP A 475 73.36 22.17 -24.32
C TRP A 475 73.69 21.68 -22.91
N MET A 476 74.85 21.91 -22.43
CA MET A 476 75.23 21.61 -21.05
C MET A 476 76.14 22.76 -20.55
N GLY A 477 75.76 23.44 -19.50
CA GLY A 477 76.55 24.57 -18.97
C GLY A 477 75.68 25.61 -18.28
N THR A 478 76.09 26.88 -18.37
CA THR A 478 75.28 28.01 -17.86
C THR A 478 74.63 28.74 -19.04
N GLU A 479 73.77 29.72 -18.76
CA GLU A 479 73.05 30.49 -19.78
C GLU A 479 73.98 31.07 -20.90
N GLY A 480 75.17 31.48 -20.57
CA GLY A 480 76.13 32.06 -21.55
C GLY A 480 77.21 31.10 -22.03
N THR A 481 77.34 29.89 -21.50
CA THR A 481 78.49 29.02 -21.76
C THR A 481 78.11 27.57 -21.89
N ASN A 482 78.29 26.98 -23.07
CA ASN A 482 78.08 25.57 -23.35
C ASN A 482 79.40 24.80 -23.25
N ILE A 483 79.44 23.76 -22.40
CA ILE A 483 80.65 22.96 -22.17
C ILE A 483 81.13 22.26 -23.44
N PHE A 484 80.26 21.82 -24.31
CA PHE A 484 80.63 21.21 -25.59
C PHE A 484 81.19 22.23 -26.54
N ARG A 485 80.73 23.50 -26.51
CA ARG A 485 81.30 24.59 -27.28
C ARG A 485 82.69 24.92 -26.79
N LEU A 486 82.97 24.98 -25.50
CA LEU A 486 84.30 25.16 -24.94
C LEU A 486 85.21 24.00 -25.34
N LEU A 487 84.72 22.75 -25.29
CA LEU A 487 85.48 21.58 -25.74
C LEU A 487 85.85 21.69 -27.23
N ASN A 488 84.90 22.11 -28.07
CA ASN A 488 85.16 22.35 -29.50
C ASN A 488 86.16 23.44 -29.73
N GLN A 489 86.10 24.55 -29.00
CA GLN A 489 87.09 25.61 -29.04
C GLN A 489 88.48 25.12 -28.61
N LEU A 490 88.54 24.31 -27.54
CA LEU A 490 89.83 23.71 -27.11
C LEU A 490 90.38 22.79 -28.19
N MET A 491 89.56 22.00 -28.86
CA MET A 491 89.99 21.15 -29.96
C MET A 491 90.54 21.95 -31.14
N THR A 492 89.86 23.07 -31.45
CA THR A 492 90.37 24.02 -32.49
C THR A 492 91.71 24.62 -32.09
N VAL A 493 91.91 24.99 -30.83
CA VAL A 493 93.24 25.49 -30.35
C VAL A 493 94.25 24.38 -30.42
N VAL A 494 93.95 23.11 -30.09
CA VAL A 494 94.89 21.97 -30.24
C VAL A 494 95.22 21.73 -31.70
N GLU A 495 94.26 21.80 -32.61
CA GLU A 495 94.45 21.72 -34.05
C GLU A 495 95.43 22.77 -34.52
N GLN A 496 95.22 24.05 -34.16
CA GLN A 496 96.12 25.18 -34.51
C GLN A 496 97.48 25.01 -33.91
N LEU A 497 97.56 24.56 -32.64
CA LEU A 497 98.89 24.31 -31.99
C LEU A 497 99.64 23.21 -32.70
N ALA A 498 99.01 22.10 -33.05
CA ALA A 498 99.62 21.01 -33.78
C ALA A 498 100.08 21.45 -35.19
N ALA A 499 99.26 22.23 -35.91
CA ALA A 499 99.61 22.79 -37.21
C ALA A 499 100.81 23.74 -37.11
N THR A 500 100.84 24.60 -36.08
CA THR A 500 101.95 25.50 -35.82
C THR A 500 103.23 24.73 -35.49
N ALA A 501 103.14 23.69 -34.66
CA ALA A 501 104.26 22.82 -34.32
C ALA A 501 104.79 22.04 -35.54
N ALA A 502 103.92 21.59 -36.42
CA ALA A 502 104.27 20.90 -37.66
C ALA A 502 105.08 21.81 -38.63
N SER A 503 104.81 23.10 -38.63
CA SER A 503 105.46 24.10 -39.50
C SER A 503 106.65 24.82 -38.85
N HIS A 504 106.90 24.62 -37.58
CA HIS A 504 107.92 25.28 -36.83
C HIS A 504 109.32 24.87 -37.31
N ASN A 505 110.19 25.88 -37.71
CA ASN A 505 111.51 25.63 -38.28
C ASN A 505 112.53 26.67 -37.77
N HIS A 506 113.75 26.25 -37.40
CA HIS A 506 114.87 27.05 -36.93
C HIS A 506 116.00 27.16 -37.99
N GLY A 507 115.63 27.18 -39.25
CA GLY A 507 116.65 27.38 -40.33
C GLY A 507 117.41 26.10 -40.71
N GLY A 508 116.93 24.94 -40.40
CA GLY A 508 117.44 23.60 -40.71
C GLY A 508 116.34 22.69 -41.29
N PRO A 509 116.64 21.44 -41.49
CA PRO A 509 115.57 20.52 -41.92
C PRO A 509 114.34 20.59 -40.94
N GLY A 510 113.15 20.59 -41.47
CA GLY A 510 111.94 20.69 -40.66
C GLY A 510 111.88 19.71 -39.49
N PRO A 511 111.00 19.92 -38.56
CA PRO A 511 110.88 19.07 -37.37
C PRO A 511 110.69 17.59 -37.76
N THR A 512 111.45 16.72 -37.13
CA THR A 512 111.46 15.28 -37.42
C THR A 512 110.05 14.63 -37.20
N ASN A 513 109.13 15.31 -36.53
CA ASN A 513 107.74 14.84 -36.19
C ASN A 513 106.65 15.63 -36.93
N ALA A 514 107.02 16.39 -38.02
CA ALA A 514 106.05 17.24 -38.72
C ALA A 514 104.83 16.47 -39.25
N GLU A 515 105.04 15.27 -39.80
CA GLU A 515 103.94 14.41 -40.26
C GLU A 515 103.02 13.99 -39.12
N THR A 516 103.59 13.64 -37.94
CA THR A 516 102.85 13.30 -36.75
C THR A 516 101.96 14.45 -36.26
N PHE A 517 102.56 15.67 -36.19
CA PHE A 517 101.79 16.85 -35.80
C PHE A 517 100.73 17.24 -36.85
N THR A 518 101.06 17.07 -38.14
CA THR A 518 100.09 17.28 -39.21
C THR A 518 98.88 16.28 -39.09
N GLY A 519 99.20 15.01 -38.82
CA GLY A 519 98.16 13.99 -38.57
C GLY A 519 97.35 14.30 -37.36
N GLN A 520 97.97 14.77 -36.25
CA GLN A 520 97.20 15.16 -35.03
C GLN A 520 96.35 16.41 -35.26
N SER A 521 96.83 17.40 -36.03
CA SER A 521 95.99 18.54 -36.41
C SER A 521 94.78 18.12 -37.23
N GLN A 522 94.96 17.26 -38.21
CA GLN A 522 93.87 16.75 -39.01
C GLN A 522 92.85 15.97 -38.14
N GLN A 523 93.29 15.14 -37.22
CA GLN A 523 92.47 14.40 -36.31
C GLN A 523 91.71 15.32 -35.36
N ALA A 524 92.35 16.31 -34.77
CA ALA A 524 91.74 17.31 -33.92
C ALA A 524 90.64 18.11 -34.66
N GLY A 525 90.93 18.50 -35.92
CA GLY A 525 89.94 19.17 -36.76
C GLY A 525 88.73 18.30 -37.14
N GLN A 526 88.94 17.03 -37.42
CA GLN A 526 87.85 16.09 -37.64
C GLN A 526 86.97 15.94 -36.41
N LEU A 527 87.60 15.79 -35.23
CA LEU A 527 86.85 15.67 -33.95
C LEU A 527 86.08 16.97 -33.63
N ALA A 528 86.71 18.14 -33.86
CA ALA A 528 86.05 19.41 -33.71
C ALA A 528 84.85 19.58 -34.64
N GLY A 529 85.02 19.14 -35.91
CA GLY A 529 83.89 19.10 -36.86
C GLY A 529 82.71 18.17 -36.43
N THR A 530 83.04 16.98 -35.91
CA THR A 530 82.08 16.07 -35.39
C THR A 530 81.36 16.67 -34.18
N LEU A 531 82.03 17.26 -33.24
CA LEU A 531 81.49 17.89 -32.07
C LEU A 531 80.63 19.12 -32.43
N ALA A 532 81.02 19.90 -33.37
CA ALA A 532 80.29 21.08 -33.84
C ALA A 532 78.90 20.71 -34.40
N ALA A 533 78.75 19.53 -34.98
CA ALA A 533 77.46 19.07 -35.53
C ALA A 533 76.40 18.80 -34.46
N ILE A 534 76.85 18.60 -33.23
CA ILE A 534 75.90 18.24 -32.09
C ILE A 534 75.83 19.34 -31.03
N ILE A 535 76.48 20.48 -31.23
CA ILE A 535 76.43 21.63 -30.32
C ILE A 535 75.32 22.57 -30.77
N GLU A 536 74.58 23.09 -29.83
CA GLU A 536 73.61 24.16 -30.04
C GLU A 536 74.27 25.53 -30.01
#